data_52ec1b08d7b5df5230dbfc65eaec060e
#
_entry.id   52ec1b08d7b5df5230dbfc65eaec060e
#
_cell.length_a   1.000
_cell.length_b   1.000
_cell.length_c   1.000
_cell.angle_alpha   90.00
_cell.angle_beta   90.00
_cell.angle_gamma   90.00
#
_symmetry.space_group_name_H-M   'P 1'
#
loop_
_entity.id
_entity.type
_entity.pdbx_description
1 polymer ?
#
loop_
_entity_poly.entity_id
_entity_poly.type
_entity_poly.pdbx_seq_one_letter_code
_entity_poly.pdbx_strand_id
1 'polypeptide(L)'
;MKKNAILFSASNYTKSPLIQIDDLPGVKYDIQAMHKRLTQIGFEVKQIENISKDQIIPALEDNASHSPCDAIHIVYFTGHGGHNNGNNYIYPVDFASKFEKSKDIESSAMNIQDIISIYKGKGRLILILDACRSDFGLSKGYYSEITAAEDVYIAYGTQFQYTSIGIANQMSPFTQAICDEILEPNIDVDELFTRVRRNVYSKYQIQIPASVNALLNRIVLHKQLSYTNFDEEVYKFVKKYADDYNNKYGYFHGDDLIFIDAAQYFNISFLDAVWKFRKVDNKVYTDRGAKIPLLPEDESKFVTFHGLFRSKEYFTCDENHTWYYNGRQIRMGEIPPLPASMQPEAPELGKELYVTFDIQKYDDSIIITTNLPDNYILLVKSNLSKNSDRKTVTNGSVMLENAQNISSITIGSAFITDSSVKKQLGTKARNLIGEYVKYDPICGNQIHAVFNF
;
A
#
# COMPACT_ATOMS: atom_id res chain seq x y z
N MET A 1 5.98 18.81 0.36
CA MET A 1 5.08 18.70 1.53
C MET A 1 5.90 18.80 2.80
N LYS A 2 5.55 19.75 3.68
CA LYS A 2 6.27 19.96 4.95
C LYS A 2 5.87 18.88 5.96
N LYS A 3 6.85 18.35 6.70
CA LYS A 3 6.65 17.32 7.72
C LYS A 3 7.18 17.83 9.06
N ASN A 4 6.30 18.10 9.98
CA ASN A 4 6.66 18.61 11.32
C ASN A 4 6.24 17.58 12.38
N ALA A 5 7.07 17.41 13.40
CA ALA A 5 6.71 16.60 14.56
C ALA A 5 7.04 17.35 15.84
N ILE A 6 6.14 17.25 16.82
CA ILE A 6 6.40 17.68 18.18
C ILE A 6 6.15 16.51 19.13
N LEU A 7 7.15 16.26 19.98
CA LEU A 7 7.15 15.13 20.90
C LEU A 7 7.16 15.66 22.32
N PHE A 8 6.24 15.16 23.12
CA PHE A 8 6.14 15.46 24.53
C PHE A 8 6.36 14.23 25.37
N SER A 9 7.08 14.35 26.46
CA SER A 9 7.16 13.33 27.48
C SER A 9 6.84 13.88 28.88
N ALA A 10 6.28 13.03 29.71
CA ALA A 10 6.04 13.29 31.12
C ALA A 10 6.52 12.10 31.94
N SER A 11 7.69 12.22 32.58
CA SER A 11 8.32 11.15 33.34
C SER A 11 8.41 11.43 34.83
N ASN A 12 8.68 12.68 35.24
CA ASN A 12 8.91 13.07 36.61
C ASN A 12 7.74 13.92 37.12
N TYR A 13 6.79 13.28 37.77
CA TYR A 13 5.54 13.93 38.18
C TYR A 13 5.67 14.63 39.53
N THR A 14 5.07 15.82 39.64
CA THR A 14 4.92 16.48 40.93
C THR A 14 4.08 15.62 41.87
N LYS A 15 4.48 15.57 43.13
CA LYS A 15 3.77 14.75 44.13
C LYS A 15 2.65 15.58 44.77
N SER A 16 1.55 14.89 45.11
CA SER A 16 0.39 15.46 45.80
C SER A 16 -0.15 14.45 46.82
N PRO A 17 -0.57 14.88 47.98
CA PRO A 17 -1.23 13.99 48.93
C PRO A 17 -2.60 13.50 48.46
N LEU A 18 -3.23 14.17 47.52
CA LEU A 18 -4.56 13.82 46.99
C LEU A 18 -4.50 12.82 45.83
N ILE A 19 -3.42 12.87 45.05
CA ILE A 19 -3.28 12.03 43.85
C ILE A 19 -1.89 11.41 43.89
N GLN A 20 -1.88 10.08 44.00
CA GLN A 20 -0.66 9.33 43.78
C GLN A 20 -0.51 9.08 42.30
N ILE A 21 0.59 9.61 41.76
CA ILE A 21 0.99 9.40 40.38
C ILE A 21 2.47 9.02 40.38
N ASP A 22 2.78 7.91 39.71
CA ASP A 22 4.13 7.37 39.69
C ASP A 22 4.97 8.01 38.62
N ASP A 23 6.28 8.09 38.90
CA ASP A 23 7.23 8.47 37.85
C ASP A 23 7.39 7.36 36.80
N LEU A 24 7.64 7.74 35.57
CA LEU A 24 7.74 6.82 34.43
C LEU A 24 9.15 6.86 33.80
N PRO A 25 10.13 6.17 34.40
CA PRO A 25 11.54 6.27 33.94
C PRO A 25 11.77 5.68 32.53
N GLY A 26 10.86 4.87 32.00
CA GLY A 26 10.93 4.31 30.65
C GLY A 26 10.67 5.33 29.53
N VAL A 27 9.88 6.35 29.81
CA VAL A 27 9.40 7.37 28.84
C VAL A 27 10.52 8.09 28.11
N LYS A 28 11.69 8.26 28.73
CA LYS A 28 12.87 8.86 28.09
C LYS A 28 13.38 8.04 26.88
N TYR A 29 13.23 6.72 26.92
CA TYR A 29 13.62 5.85 25.80
C TYR A 29 12.62 5.95 24.65
N ASP A 30 11.34 6.11 24.97
CA ASP A 30 10.26 6.26 24.00
C ASP A 30 10.48 7.53 23.16
N ILE A 31 10.62 8.68 23.83
CA ILE A 31 10.75 9.97 23.14
C ILE A 31 12.03 10.05 22.30
N GLN A 32 13.14 9.50 22.80
CA GLN A 32 14.41 9.47 22.06
C GLN A 32 14.32 8.59 20.81
N ALA A 33 13.67 7.42 20.92
CA ALA A 33 13.49 6.52 19.79
C ALA A 33 12.58 7.12 18.74
N MET A 34 11.46 7.71 19.14
CA MET A 34 10.54 8.40 18.22
C MET A 34 11.22 9.57 17.52
N HIS A 35 11.98 10.39 18.24
CA HIS A 35 12.76 11.47 17.65
C HIS A 35 13.68 10.96 16.54
N LYS A 36 14.46 9.93 16.85
CA LYS A 36 15.41 9.32 15.88
C LYS A 36 14.66 8.80 14.64
N ARG A 37 13.55 8.08 14.82
CA ARG A 37 12.81 7.48 13.70
C ARG A 37 12.14 8.52 12.82
N LEU A 38 11.50 9.52 13.42
CA LEU A 38 10.84 10.59 12.66
C LEU A 38 11.83 11.44 11.88
N THR A 39 13.00 11.75 12.49
CA THR A 39 14.08 12.43 11.78
C THR A 39 14.58 11.61 10.58
N GLN A 40 14.73 10.28 10.73
CA GLN A 40 15.14 9.38 9.63
C GLN A 40 14.20 9.42 8.43
N ILE A 41 12.91 9.62 8.64
CA ILE A 41 11.91 9.70 7.56
C ILE A 41 11.57 11.14 7.13
N GLY A 42 12.42 12.10 7.53
CA GLY A 42 12.39 13.47 7.03
C GLY A 42 11.44 14.43 7.74
N PHE A 43 11.05 14.15 8.99
CA PHE A 43 10.35 15.13 9.82
C PHE A 43 11.31 16.13 10.46
N GLU A 44 10.90 17.40 10.52
CA GLU A 44 11.47 18.38 11.42
C GLU A 44 10.91 18.13 12.82
N VAL A 45 11.75 17.69 13.76
CA VAL A 45 11.32 17.18 15.06
C VAL A 45 11.69 18.13 16.19
N LYS A 46 10.69 18.59 16.95
CA LYS A 46 10.85 19.29 18.22
C LYS A 46 10.52 18.35 19.36
N GLN A 47 11.36 18.30 20.39
CA GLN A 47 11.18 17.44 21.56
C GLN A 47 11.16 18.29 22.83
N ILE A 48 10.19 18.03 23.71
CA ILE A 48 10.06 18.69 25.02
C ILE A 48 9.84 17.64 26.08
N GLU A 49 10.80 17.47 26.97
CA GLU A 49 10.75 16.52 28.06
C GLU A 49 10.17 17.15 29.32
N ASN A 50 9.42 16.34 30.08
CA ASN A 50 8.76 16.76 31.31
C ASN A 50 7.89 18.02 31.13
N ILE A 51 7.04 17.97 30.09
CA ILE A 51 6.16 19.08 29.72
C ILE A 51 5.18 19.42 30.83
N SER A 52 5.07 20.72 31.19
CA SER A 52 4.02 21.23 32.08
C SER A 52 2.78 21.65 31.29
N LYS A 53 1.63 21.73 31.97
CA LYS A 53 0.34 22.09 31.35
C LYS A 53 0.44 23.40 30.55
N ASP A 54 1.06 24.43 31.16
CA ASP A 54 1.09 25.77 30.58
C ASP A 54 2.01 25.89 29.35
N GLN A 55 2.90 24.91 29.15
CA GLN A 55 3.81 24.89 28.00
C GLN A 55 3.22 24.19 26.77
N ILE A 56 2.17 23.37 26.93
CA ILE A 56 1.65 22.52 25.83
C ILE A 56 1.08 23.38 24.70
N ILE A 57 0.12 24.25 24.99
CA ILE A 57 -0.56 25.04 23.95
C ILE A 57 0.42 25.93 23.18
N PRO A 58 1.29 26.75 23.84
CA PRO A 58 2.24 27.57 23.11
C PRO A 58 3.19 26.74 22.22
N ALA A 59 3.61 25.56 22.69
CA ALA A 59 4.47 24.69 21.89
C ALA A 59 3.79 24.10 20.67
N LEU A 60 2.50 23.74 20.78
CA LEU A 60 1.68 23.24 19.66
C LEU A 60 1.39 24.35 18.66
N GLU A 61 1.04 25.54 19.11
CA GLU A 61 0.78 26.70 18.25
C GLU A 61 2.03 27.11 17.47
N ASP A 62 3.20 27.10 18.10
CA ASP A 62 4.49 27.34 17.43
C ASP A 62 4.78 26.27 16.37
N ASN A 63 4.57 24.99 16.69
CA ASN A 63 4.75 23.88 15.75
C ASN A 63 3.77 23.94 14.56
N ALA A 64 2.53 24.33 14.81
CA ALA A 64 1.50 24.46 13.79
C ALA A 64 1.60 25.76 12.98
N SER A 65 2.38 26.76 13.47
CA SER A 65 2.52 28.04 12.81
C SER A 65 3.28 27.89 11.49
N HIS A 66 2.95 28.75 10.51
CA HIS A 66 3.65 28.82 9.21
C HIS A 66 3.66 27.48 8.42
N SER A 67 2.71 26.61 8.70
CA SER A 67 2.57 25.37 7.95
C SER A 67 1.59 25.53 6.79
N PRO A 68 1.94 25.07 5.59
CA PRO A 68 1.00 25.02 4.48
C PRO A 68 -0.14 24.05 4.77
N CYS A 69 -1.28 24.24 4.13
CA CYS A 69 -2.49 23.42 4.35
C CYS A 69 -2.31 21.93 3.97
N ASP A 70 -1.27 21.59 3.24
CA ASP A 70 -0.91 20.22 2.88
C ASP A 70 0.15 19.58 3.81
N ALA A 71 0.59 20.30 4.85
CA ALA A 71 1.59 19.77 5.79
C ALA A 71 1.10 18.51 6.51
N ILE A 72 2.05 17.68 6.92
CA ILE A 72 1.80 16.56 7.84
C ILE A 72 2.39 16.93 9.20
N HIS A 73 1.55 16.88 10.22
CA HIS A 73 1.92 17.09 11.60
C HIS A 73 1.82 15.81 12.39
N ILE A 74 2.86 15.49 13.15
CA ILE A 74 2.81 14.45 14.17
C ILE A 74 2.90 15.11 15.54
N VAL A 75 1.93 14.83 16.39
CA VAL A 75 2.00 15.12 17.83
C VAL A 75 2.11 13.79 18.55
N TYR A 76 3.21 13.57 19.24
CA TYR A 76 3.43 12.37 20.04
C TYR A 76 3.50 12.73 21.51
N PHE A 77 2.80 11.98 22.33
CA PHE A 77 2.88 12.08 23.78
C PHE A 77 3.13 10.70 24.40
N THR A 78 4.05 10.64 25.37
CA THR A 78 4.30 9.47 26.19
C THR A 78 4.32 9.88 27.68
N GLY A 79 3.49 9.21 28.48
CA GLY A 79 3.24 9.55 29.88
C GLY A 79 1.95 8.99 30.41
N HIS A 80 1.49 9.52 31.55
CA HIS A 80 0.17 9.18 32.06
C HIS A 80 -0.95 9.88 31.29
N GLY A 81 -2.09 9.24 31.23
CA GLY A 81 -3.31 9.77 30.65
C GLY A 81 -4.53 9.04 31.19
N GLY A 82 -5.69 9.52 30.84
CA GLY A 82 -6.95 8.92 31.25
C GLY A 82 -8.14 9.55 30.53
N HIS A 83 -9.32 9.17 30.98
CA HIS A 83 -10.55 9.77 30.47
C HIS A 83 -11.43 10.30 31.62
N ASN A 84 -12.23 11.30 31.33
CA ASN A 84 -13.26 11.82 32.20
C ASN A 84 -14.42 12.33 31.37
N ASN A 85 -15.65 11.94 31.72
CA ASN A 85 -16.88 12.35 31.00
C ASN A 85 -16.81 12.19 29.48
N GLY A 86 -16.18 11.10 29.00
CA GLY A 86 -16.01 10.81 27.57
C GLY A 86 -14.86 11.53 26.87
N ASN A 87 -14.21 12.48 27.52
CA ASN A 87 -13.05 13.17 27.00
C ASN A 87 -11.76 12.45 27.39
N ASN A 88 -10.77 12.41 26.50
CA ASN A 88 -9.45 11.86 26.78
C ASN A 88 -8.47 12.98 27.11
N TYR A 89 -7.61 12.71 28.06
CA TYR A 89 -6.63 13.67 28.58
C TYR A 89 -5.24 13.05 28.65
N ILE A 90 -4.25 13.88 28.37
CA ILE A 90 -2.86 13.61 28.72
C ILE A 90 -2.50 14.37 29.99
N TYR A 91 -1.69 13.76 30.85
CA TYR A 91 -1.31 14.31 32.12
C TYR A 91 0.11 14.87 32.06
N PRO A 92 0.28 16.22 32.07
CA PRO A 92 1.59 16.84 32.17
C PRO A 92 2.21 16.61 33.53
N VAL A 93 3.51 16.89 33.70
CA VAL A 93 4.23 16.56 34.94
C VAL A 93 3.69 17.28 36.17
N ASP A 94 3.05 18.44 36.00
CA ASP A 94 2.44 19.25 37.06
C ASP A 94 0.96 18.94 37.32
N PHE A 95 0.43 17.88 36.70
CA PHE A 95 -0.98 17.48 36.80
C PHE A 95 -1.43 17.34 38.27
N ALA A 96 -0.73 16.53 39.08
CA ALA A 96 -1.14 16.25 40.44
C ALA A 96 -1.20 17.50 41.31
N SER A 97 -0.22 18.38 41.21
CA SER A 97 -0.17 19.63 41.98
C SER A 97 -1.22 20.66 41.52
N LYS A 98 -1.50 20.71 40.22
CA LYS A 98 -2.55 21.59 39.67
C LYS A 98 -3.94 21.07 40.06
N PHE A 99 -4.19 19.77 39.99
CA PHE A 99 -5.46 19.17 40.38
C PHE A 99 -5.72 19.30 41.89
N GLU A 100 -4.69 19.20 42.71
CA GLU A 100 -4.81 19.43 44.15
C GLU A 100 -5.37 20.81 44.47
N LYS A 101 -4.95 21.83 43.69
CA LYS A 101 -5.37 23.20 43.89
C LYS A 101 -6.76 23.48 43.30
N SER A 102 -7.01 23.03 42.10
CA SER A 102 -8.23 23.37 41.34
C SER A 102 -9.38 22.41 41.56
N LYS A 103 -9.12 21.13 41.88
CA LYS A 103 -10.10 20.03 41.89
C LYS A 103 -10.79 19.84 40.52
N ASP A 104 -10.17 20.35 39.47
CA ASP A 104 -10.71 20.36 38.11
C ASP A 104 -9.72 19.75 37.12
N ILE A 105 -10.19 18.79 36.32
CA ILE A 105 -9.35 18.07 35.36
C ILE A 105 -8.98 18.95 34.18
N GLU A 106 -9.88 19.80 33.72
CA GLU A 106 -9.66 20.68 32.57
C GLU A 106 -8.51 21.69 32.81
N SER A 107 -8.44 22.19 34.04
CA SER A 107 -7.35 23.10 34.42
C SER A 107 -6.03 22.39 34.69
N SER A 108 -6.03 21.08 34.87
CA SER A 108 -4.89 20.28 35.34
C SER A 108 -4.29 19.39 34.25
N ALA A 109 -5.11 18.83 33.38
CA ALA A 109 -4.73 17.98 32.28
C ALA A 109 -4.97 18.65 30.92
N MET A 110 -4.44 18.07 29.85
CA MET A 110 -4.66 18.58 28.50
C MET A 110 -5.67 17.70 27.78
N ASN A 111 -6.80 18.28 27.39
CA ASN A 111 -7.81 17.61 26.59
C ASN A 111 -7.28 17.43 25.16
N ILE A 112 -7.40 16.21 24.62
CA ILE A 112 -6.91 15.93 23.26
C ILE A 112 -7.72 16.68 22.18
N GLN A 113 -8.97 17.07 22.43
CA GLN A 113 -9.76 17.88 21.50
C GLN A 113 -9.19 19.29 21.33
N ASP A 114 -8.60 19.86 22.39
CA ASP A 114 -7.89 21.15 22.29
C ASP A 114 -6.65 21.03 21.41
N ILE A 115 -5.91 19.92 21.53
CA ILE A 115 -4.77 19.63 20.63
C ILE A 115 -5.24 19.58 19.18
N ILE A 116 -6.29 18.84 18.89
CA ILE A 116 -6.87 18.71 17.54
C ILE A 116 -7.30 20.07 16.99
N SER A 117 -7.93 20.90 17.82
CA SER A 117 -8.44 22.21 17.44
C SER A 117 -7.32 23.17 16.97
N ILE A 118 -6.13 23.09 17.56
CA ILE A 118 -4.97 23.90 17.17
C ILE A 118 -4.52 23.62 15.73
N TYR A 119 -4.64 22.38 15.26
CA TYR A 119 -4.23 21.97 13.91
C TYR A 119 -5.32 22.07 12.85
N LYS A 120 -6.54 22.44 13.24
CA LYS A 120 -7.66 22.56 12.29
C LYS A 120 -7.34 23.53 11.15
N GLY A 121 -7.40 23.02 9.91
CA GLY A 121 -7.10 23.81 8.70
C GLY A 121 -5.60 24.11 8.47
N LYS A 122 -4.70 23.50 9.26
CA LYS A 122 -3.25 23.67 9.13
C LYS A 122 -2.53 22.47 8.53
N GLY A 123 -3.26 21.56 7.92
CA GLY A 123 -2.75 20.32 7.36
C GLY A 123 -3.35 19.09 8.05
N ARG A 124 -2.68 17.96 7.90
CA ARG A 124 -3.11 16.66 8.41
C ARG A 124 -2.44 16.37 9.73
N LEU A 125 -3.22 15.99 10.73
CA LEU A 125 -2.72 15.69 12.06
C LEU A 125 -2.69 14.17 12.31
N ILE A 126 -1.56 13.67 12.74
CA ILE A 126 -1.41 12.31 13.30
C ILE A 126 -1.05 12.47 14.77
N LEU A 127 -2.02 12.20 15.63
CA LEU A 127 -1.87 12.27 17.08
C LEU A 127 -1.58 10.88 17.63
N ILE A 128 -0.43 10.68 18.24
CA ILE A 128 0.05 9.39 18.77
C ILE A 128 0.15 9.50 20.28
N LEU A 129 -0.62 8.71 21.01
CA LEU A 129 -0.76 8.78 22.45
C LEU A 129 -0.34 7.46 23.10
N ASP A 130 0.87 7.42 23.63
CA ASP A 130 1.35 6.31 24.45
C ASP A 130 1.05 6.60 25.92
N ALA A 131 -0.21 6.43 26.25
CA ALA A 131 -0.76 6.72 27.58
C ALA A 131 -1.91 5.79 27.91
N CYS A 132 -2.18 5.63 29.21
CA CYS A 132 -3.36 4.91 29.69
C CYS A 132 -4.66 5.61 29.29
N ARG A 133 -5.73 4.82 29.14
CA ARG A 133 -7.08 5.29 28.89
C ARG A 133 -8.07 4.82 29.96
N SER A 134 -7.55 4.61 31.17
CA SER A 134 -8.37 4.23 32.34
C SER A 134 -9.17 5.42 32.87
N ASP A 135 -10.31 5.11 33.50
CA ASP A 135 -11.14 6.13 34.15
C ASP A 135 -10.39 6.73 35.35
N PHE A 136 -10.41 8.04 35.46
CA PHE A 136 -9.84 8.74 36.60
C PHE A 136 -10.66 8.55 37.91
N GLY A 137 -11.80 7.87 37.83
CA GLY A 137 -12.65 7.52 38.99
C GLY A 137 -13.55 8.69 39.45
N LEU A 138 -13.64 9.79 38.72
CA LEU A 138 -14.44 10.96 39.09
C LEU A 138 -15.87 10.93 38.54
N SER A 139 -16.20 10.04 37.62
CA SER A 139 -17.55 10.01 37.05
C SER A 139 -17.97 8.62 36.55
N LYS A 140 -19.22 8.29 36.76
CA LYS A 140 -19.95 7.23 36.05
C LYS A 140 -20.63 7.86 34.84
N GLY A 141 -19.86 8.18 33.80
CA GLY A 141 -20.37 8.87 32.62
C GLY A 141 -20.46 7.99 31.38
N TYR A 142 -21.46 8.29 30.55
CA TYR A 142 -21.71 7.67 29.26
C TYR A 142 -20.53 7.89 28.29
N TYR A 143 -20.33 6.92 27.38
CA TYR A 143 -19.37 7.00 26.29
C TYR A 143 -19.69 8.17 25.38
N SER A 144 -18.78 9.10 25.15
CA SER A 144 -18.79 9.89 23.95
C SER A 144 -17.71 9.32 23.00
N GLU A 145 -18.14 8.93 21.82
CA GLU A 145 -17.18 8.66 20.76
C GLU A 145 -16.41 9.95 20.48
N ILE A 146 -15.08 9.83 20.37
CA ILE A 146 -14.29 10.97 19.91
C ILE A 146 -14.75 11.28 18.51
N THR A 147 -15.36 12.45 18.32
CA THR A 147 -15.66 12.94 17.00
C THR A 147 -14.34 13.30 16.34
N ALA A 148 -13.88 12.45 15.44
CA ALA A 148 -12.68 12.73 14.67
C ALA A 148 -12.96 13.98 13.82
N ALA A 149 -12.09 14.98 13.93
CA ALA A 149 -12.10 16.10 13.02
C ALA A 149 -11.55 15.65 11.66
N GLU A 150 -12.00 16.31 10.60
CA GLU A 150 -11.49 16.11 9.24
C GLU A 150 -9.95 16.17 9.19
N ASP A 151 -9.34 15.25 8.46
CA ASP A 151 -7.89 15.12 8.29
C ASP A 151 -7.09 14.85 9.59
N VAL A 152 -7.71 14.13 10.53
CA VAL A 152 -7.07 13.72 11.79
C VAL A 152 -7.01 12.20 11.89
N TYR A 153 -5.84 11.69 12.26
CA TYR A 153 -5.62 10.31 12.70
C TYR A 153 -5.18 10.28 14.14
N ILE A 154 -5.81 9.46 14.97
CA ILE A 154 -5.44 9.30 16.37
C ILE A 154 -5.05 7.85 16.62
N ALA A 155 -3.83 7.63 17.10
CA ALA A 155 -3.34 6.32 17.52
C ALA A 155 -3.17 6.30 19.04
N TYR A 156 -3.77 5.31 19.67
CA TYR A 156 -3.69 5.09 21.10
C TYR A 156 -2.87 3.84 21.40
N GLY A 157 -1.99 3.91 22.41
CA GLY A 157 -1.21 2.76 22.88
C GLY A 157 -2.07 1.62 23.41
N THR A 158 -3.30 1.89 23.82
CA THR A 158 -4.25 0.89 24.31
C THR A 158 -5.69 1.23 23.96
N GLN A 159 -6.56 0.23 24.03
CA GLN A 159 -8.00 0.44 23.86
C GLN A 159 -8.62 1.17 25.07
N PHE A 160 -9.85 1.64 24.90
CA PHE A 160 -10.58 2.37 25.92
C PHE A 160 -10.75 1.54 27.19
N GLN A 161 -10.59 2.17 28.36
CA GLN A 161 -10.63 1.58 29.73
C GLN A 161 -9.46 0.62 30.06
N TYR A 162 -8.42 0.59 29.25
CA TYR A 162 -7.24 -0.23 29.54
C TYR A 162 -6.00 0.64 29.78
N THR A 163 -5.01 0.02 30.41
CA THR A 163 -3.70 0.64 30.67
C THR A 163 -2.73 0.32 29.54
N SER A 164 -1.84 1.25 29.23
CA SER A 164 -0.67 1.01 28.40
C SER A 164 0.43 0.40 29.29
N ILE A 165 1.17 -0.56 28.75
CA ILE A 165 2.28 -1.19 29.48
C ILE A 165 3.49 -0.29 29.39
N GLY A 166 4.00 0.14 30.55
CA GLY A 166 5.32 0.77 30.70
C GLY A 166 6.33 -0.27 31.22
N ILE A 167 7.52 -0.28 30.64
CA ILE A 167 8.61 -1.16 31.06
C ILE A 167 9.74 -0.27 31.62
N ALA A 168 10.13 -0.53 32.85
CA ALA A 168 11.23 0.22 33.47
C ALA A 168 12.53 0.08 32.64
N ASN A 169 13.18 1.21 32.36
CA ASN A 169 14.43 1.29 31.63
C ASN A 169 14.42 0.72 30.19
N GLN A 170 13.26 0.62 29.56
CA GLN A 170 13.08 0.20 28.17
C GLN A 170 11.97 1.02 27.53
N MET A 171 11.88 0.96 26.19
CA MET A 171 10.73 1.50 25.48
C MET A 171 9.45 0.74 25.84
N SER A 172 8.34 1.45 25.77
CA SER A 172 7.01 0.83 25.85
C SER A 172 6.79 -0.12 24.66
N PRO A 173 5.94 -1.15 24.81
CA PRO A 173 5.57 -2.03 23.70
C PRO A 173 5.00 -1.30 22.50
N PHE A 174 4.22 -0.26 22.72
CA PHE A 174 3.59 0.51 21.65
C PHE A 174 4.62 1.34 20.88
N THR A 175 5.45 2.10 21.57
CA THR A 175 6.51 2.89 20.94
C THR A 175 7.53 2.01 20.24
N GLN A 176 7.91 0.87 20.84
CA GLN A 176 8.81 -0.08 20.19
C GLN A 176 8.22 -0.57 18.86
N ALA A 177 6.95 -0.98 18.86
CA ALA A 177 6.30 -1.46 17.65
C ALA A 177 6.17 -0.36 16.56
N ILE A 178 5.92 0.90 16.94
CA ILE A 178 5.96 2.02 15.99
C ILE A 178 7.35 2.17 15.40
N CYS A 179 8.39 2.15 16.24
CA CYS A 179 9.78 2.30 15.80
C CYS A 179 10.26 1.17 14.88
N ASP A 180 9.71 -0.04 15.05
CA ASP A 180 10.00 -1.19 14.20
C ASP A 180 9.35 -1.05 12.82
N GLU A 181 8.12 -0.54 12.75
CA GLU A 181 7.30 -0.52 11.52
C GLU A 181 7.38 0.80 10.73
N ILE A 182 7.69 1.93 11.38
CA ILE A 182 7.60 3.26 10.75
C ILE A 182 8.65 3.48 9.63
N LEU A 183 9.71 2.69 9.62
CA LEU A 183 10.73 2.72 8.57
C LEU A 183 10.34 1.87 7.36
N GLU A 184 9.28 1.08 7.46
CA GLU A 184 8.79 0.34 6.30
C GLU A 184 8.31 1.32 5.24
N PRO A 185 8.89 1.29 4.04
CA PRO A 185 8.56 2.29 3.03
C PRO A 185 7.20 2.04 2.40
N ASN A 186 6.58 3.13 1.96
CA ASN A 186 5.38 3.13 1.11
C ASN A 186 4.11 2.49 1.73
N ILE A 187 4.12 2.21 3.03
CA ILE A 187 2.90 1.85 3.75
C ILE A 187 2.18 3.12 4.24
N ASP A 188 0.85 3.10 4.22
CA ASP A 188 0.08 4.21 4.77
C ASP A 188 -0.06 4.13 6.29
N VAL A 189 -0.54 5.22 6.88
CA VAL A 189 -0.72 5.34 8.33
C VAL A 189 -1.65 4.26 8.89
N ASP A 190 -2.70 3.87 8.17
CA ASP A 190 -3.63 2.83 8.61
C ASP A 190 -2.97 1.44 8.63
N GLU A 191 -2.23 1.11 7.57
CA GLU A 191 -1.47 -0.15 7.54
C GLU A 191 -0.36 -0.14 8.59
N LEU A 192 0.36 0.98 8.77
CA LEU A 192 1.36 1.14 9.82
C LEU A 192 0.76 0.77 11.19
N PHE A 193 -0.34 1.41 11.60
CA PHE A 193 -0.93 1.16 12.92
C PHE A 193 -1.68 -0.18 13.00
N THR A 194 -2.07 -0.78 11.89
CA THR A 194 -2.53 -2.18 11.85
C THR A 194 -1.40 -3.15 12.17
N ARG A 195 -0.21 -2.95 11.62
CA ARG A 195 0.99 -3.75 11.93
C ARG A 195 1.44 -3.54 13.37
N VAL A 196 1.48 -2.29 13.83
CA VAL A 196 1.77 -1.96 15.24
C VAL A 196 0.83 -2.71 16.19
N ARG A 197 -0.47 -2.71 15.93
CA ARG A 197 -1.48 -3.44 16.72
C ARG A 197 -1.20 -4.93 16.77
N ARG A 198 -0.92 -5.55 15.63
CA ARG A 198 -0.57 -6.99 15.56
C ARG A 198 0.70 -7.30 16.33
N ASN A 199 1.74 -6.47 16.19
CA ASN A 199 3.02 -6.64 16.86
C ASN A 199 2.85 -6.59 18.40
N VAL A 200 2.17 -5.56 18.92
CA VAL A 200 1.92 -5.43 20.35
C VAL A 200 1.08 -6.58 20.86
N TYR A 201 -0.04 -6.89 20.21
CA TYR A 201 -0.95 -7.96 20.64
C TYR A 201 -0.30 -9.35 20.60
N SER A 202 0.50 -9.64 19.59
CA SER A 202 1.18 -10.93 19.48
C SER A 202 2.15 -11.19 20.63
N LYS A 203 2.79 -10.13 21.15
CA LYS A 203 3.77 -10.23 22.24
C LYS A 203 3.15 -10.20 23.64
N TYR A 204 2.12 -9.37 23.82
CA TYR A 204 1.64 -9.03 25.16
C TYR A 204 0.21 -9.50 25.46
N GLN A 205 -0.61 -9.77 24.43
CA GLN A 205 -2.00 -10.29 24.49
C GLN A 205 -3.00 -9.50 25.36
N ILE A 206 -2.51 -8.68 26.29
CA ILE A 206 -3.31 -7.86 27.21
C ILE A 206 -3.39 -6.39 26.79
N GLN A 207 -2.59 -5.97 25.81
CA GLN A 207 -2.60 -4.61 25.26
C GLN A 207 -2.97 -4.62 23.78
N ILE A 208 -4.03 -3.90 23.44
CA ILE A 208 -4.50 -3.78 22.06
C ILE A 208 -4.49 -2.29 21.68
N PRO A 209 -3.51 -1.81 20.90
CA PRO A 209 -3.54 -0.46 20.37
C PRO A 209 -4.80 -0.21 19.57
N ALA A 210 -5.34 0.99 19.69
CA ALA A 210 -6.56 1.41 18.98
C ALA A 210 -6.28 2.65 18.12
N SER A 211 -7.10 2.87 17.11
CA SER A 211 -7.00 4.07 16.27
C SER A 211 -8.36 4.59 15.85
N VAL A 212 -8.43 5.90 15.63
CA VAL A 212 -9.54 6.60 14.99
C VAL A 212 -8.99 7.29 13.75
N ASN A 213 -9.57 6.99 12.60
CA ASN A 213 -9.11 7.51 11.31
C ASN A 213 -10.21 8.34 10.66
N ALA A 214 -9.96 9.65 10.49
CA ALA A 214 -10.77 10.58 9.73
C ALA A 214 -9.96 11.31 8.64
N LEU A 215 -8.86 10.70 8.20
CA LEU A 215 -8.09 11.19 7.07
C LEU A 215 -8.91 11.06 5.78
N LEU A 216 -9.01 12.14 5.03
CA LEU A 216 -9.67 12.13 3.73
C LEU A 216 -8.82 11.49 2.64
N ASN A 217 -7.51 11.47 2.83
CA ASN A 217 -6.55 10.93 1.87
C ASN A 217 -5.56 10.00 2.56
N ARG A 218 -5.02 9.09 1.78
CA ARG A 218 -3.94 8.21 2.23
C ARG A 218 -2.69 9.01 2.56
N ILE A 219 -2.10 8.76 3.72
CA ILE A 219 -0.83 9.37 4.14
C ILE A 219 0.23 8.29 4.26
N VAL A 220 1.33 8.46 3.54
CA VAL A 220 2.54 7.64 3.65
C VAL A 220 3.61 8.46 4.33
N LEU A 221 4.04 8.03 5.54
CA LEU A 221 5.04 8.77 6.34
C LEU A 221 6.45 8.58 5.82
N HIS A 222 6.81 7.36 5.45
CA HIS A 222 8.10 7.01 4.87
C HIS A 222 7.93 6.68 3.39
N LYS A 223 8.09 7.69 2.56
CA LYS A 223 8.16 7.48 1.13
C LYS A 223 9.60 7.18 0.77
N GLN A 224 9.85 5.97 0.35
CA GLN A 224 11.10 5.62 -0.28
C GLN A 224 10.81 5.42 -1.77
N LEU A 225 11.37 6.30 -2.57
CA LEU A 225 11.69 5.95 -3.94
C LEU A 225 12.83 4.94 -3.78
N SER A 226 12.49 3.66 -3.71
CA SER A 226 13.47 2.62 -3.45
C SER A 226 14.27 2.38 -4.71
N TYR A 227 15.35 3.10 -4.83
CA TYR A 227 16.46 2.65 -5.64
C TYR A 227 17.36 1.81 -4.74
N THR A 228 17.15 0.50 -4.67
CA THR A 228 18.21 -0.41 -4.27
C THR A 228 19.26 -0.43 -5.40
N ASN A 229 20.51 -0.80 -5.13
CA ASN A 229 21.53 -0.88 -6.21
C ASN A 229 21.07 -1.74 -7.40
N PHE A 230 20.24 -2.75 -7.14
CA PHE A 230 19.61 -3.58 -8.17
C PHE A 230 18.61 -2.76 -9.01
N ASP A 231 17.82 -1.92 -8.38
CA ASP A 231 16.84 -1.07 -9.05
C ASP A 231 17.53 0.01 -9.89
N GLU A 232 18.72 0.47 -9.50
CA GLU A 232 19.48 1.45 -10.27
C GLU A 232 20.00 0.89 -11.60
N GLU A 233 20.47 -0.36 -11.63
CA GLU A 233 20.85 -1.03 -12.87
C GLU A 233 19.64 -1.34 -13.75
N VAL A 234 18.55 -1.82 -13.13
CA VAL A 234 17.28 -2.04 -13.81
C VAL A 234 16.73 -0.71 -14.33
N TYR A 235 16.78 0.35 -13.53
CA TYR A 235 16.38 1.70 -13.95
C TYR A 235 17.21 2.20 -15.14
N LYS A 236 18.53 2.08 -15.11
CA LYS A 236 19.40 2.48 -16.23
C LYS A 236 19.06 1.70 -17.51
N PHE A 237 18.83 0.39 -17.37
CA PHE A 237 18.41 -0.45 -18.49
C PHE A 237 17.05 -0.03 -19.04
N VAL A 238 16.07 0.20 -18.16
CA VAL A 238 14.71 0.56 -18.53
C VAL A 238 14.67 1.99 -19.07
N LYS A 239 15.44 2.90 -18.47
CA LYS A 239 15.58 4.27 -18.99
C LYS A 239 16.11 4.24 -20.42
N LYS A 240 17.17 3.49 -20.67
CA LYS A 240 17.71 3.30 -22.02
C LYS A 240 16.66 2.74 -22.99
N TYR A 241 15.90 1.74 -22.56
CA TYR A 241 14.83 1.16 -23.35
C TYR A 241 13.70 2.17 -23.63
N ALA A 242 13.30 2.94 -22.62
CA ALA A 242 12.28 3.99 -22.77
C ALA A 242 12.77 5.14 -23.68
N ASP A 243 14.04 5.53 -23.56
CA ASP A 243 14.66 6.53 -24.41
C ASP A 243 14.75 6.04 -25.88
N ASP A 244 15.17 4.81 -26.08
CA ASP A 244 15.21 4.18 -27.42
C ASP A 244 13.80 4.07 -28.02
N TYR A 245 12.82 3.71 -27.21
CA TYR A 245 11.42 3.63 -27.61
C TYR A 245 10.86 5.02 -27.92
N ASN A 246 11.15 6.00 -27.07
CA ASN A 246 10.71 7.39 -27.25
C ASN A 246 11.32 8.02 -28.50
N ASN A 247 12.61 7.79 -28.74
CA ASN A 247 13.29 8.25 -29.96
C ASN A 247 12.65 7.68 -31.23
N LYS A 248 12.14 6.45 -31.16
CA LYS A 248 11.47 5.78 -32.26
C LYS A 248 10.01 6.20 -32.44
N TYR A 249 9.28 6.40 -31.35
CA TYR A 249 7.83 6.58 -31.34
C TYR A 249 7.35 7.88 -30.69
N GLY A 250 8.19 8.54 -29.89
CA GLY A 250 7.90 9.87 -29.31
C GLY A 250 6.98 9.90 -28.09
N TYR A 251 6.89 8.81 -27.30
CA TYR A 251 5.86 8.71 -26.26
C TYR A 251 6.32 8.79 -24.81
N PHE A 252 7.55 8.38 -24.51
CA PHE A 252 8.03 8.29 -23.15
C PHE A 252 9.26 9.15 -22.91
N HIS A 253 9.36 9.66 -21.69
CA HIS A 253 10.59 10.19 -21.15
C HIS A 253 11.16 9.14 -20.20
N GLY A 254 12.42 8.73 -20.41
CA GLY A 254 13.06 7.66 -19.64
C GLY A 254 13.24 7.95 -18.14
N ASP A 255 13.04 9.19 -17.73
CA ASP A 255 13.07 9.69 -16.36
C ASP A 255 11.68 9.94 -15.77
N ASP A 256 10.63 9.43 -16.41
CA ASP A 256 9.27 9.61 -15.91
C ASP A 256 8.98 8.72 -14.68
N LEU A 257 9.16 9.32 -13.51
CA LEU A 257 9.03 8.66 -12.21
C LEU A 257 7.64 8.08 -11.95
N ILE A 258 6.60 8.55 -12.65
CA ILE A 258 5.23 8.06 -12.44
C ILE A 258 5.06 6.59 -12.84
N PHE A 259 5.80 6.10 -13.83
CA PHE A 259 5.77 4.68 -14.20
C PHE A 259 6.50 3.81 -13.20
N ILE A 260 7.54 4.33 -12.56
CA ILE A 260 8.23 3.63 -11.46
C ILE A 260 7.30 3.51 -10.26
N ASP A 261 6.61 4.60 -9.91
CA ASP A 261 5.63 4.61 -8.85
C ASP A 261 4.45 3.66 -9.17
N ALA A 262 3.95 3.66 -10.39
CA ALA A 262 2.92 2.72 -10.83
C ALA A 262 3.40 1.26 -10.72
N ALA A 263 4.61 0.96 -11.14
CA ALA A 263 5.17 -0.38 -11.05
C ALA A 263 5.21 -0.88 -9.60
N GLN A 264 5.66 -0.04 -8.68
CA GLN A 264 5.71 -0.35 -7.26
C GLN A 264 4.31 -0.47 -6.65
N TYR A 265 3.44 0.49 -6.95
CA TYR A 265 2.09 0.53 -6.38
C TYR A 265 1.24 -0.68 -6.78
N PHE A 266 1.32 -1.08 -8.04
CA PHE A 266 0.56 -2.21 -8.57
C PHE A 266 1.31 -3.55 -8.49
N ASN A 267 2.52 -3.57 -7.92
CA ASN A 267 3.38 -4.75 -7.83
C ASN A 267 3.59 -5.45 -9.19
N ILE A 268 3.91 -4.67 -10.18
CA ILE A 268 4.23 -5.12 -11.54
C ILE A 268 5.63 -4.67 -11.93
N SER A 269 6.20 -5.27 -12.97
CA SER A 269 7.48 -4.78 -13.48
C SER A 269 7.35 -3.38 -14.08
N PHE A 270 8.45 -2.62 -14.07
CA PHE A 270 8.45 -1.29 -14.71
C PHE A 270 8.09 -1.38 -16.20
N LEU A 271 8.59 -2.40 -16.90
CA LEU A 271 8.23 -2.62 -18.31
C LEU A 271 6.72 -2.86 -18.48
N ASP A 272 6.12 -3.62 -17.55
CA ASP A 272 4.67 -3.80 -17.56
C ASP A 272 3.92 -2.49 -17.29
N ALA A 273 4.43 -1.64 -16.40
CA ALA A 273 3.84 -0.32 -16.16
C ALA A 273 3.92 0.56 -17.42
N VAL A 274 5.08 0.63 -18.06
CA VAL A 274 5.26 1.37 -19.32
C VAL A 274 4.36 0.83 -20.44
N TRP A 275 4.18 -0.49 -20.53
CA TRP A 275 3.34 -1.12 -21.53
C TRP A 275 1.83 -1.04 -21.26
N LYS A 276 1.45 -1.01 -19.97
CA LYS A 276 0.03 -1.01 -19.54
C LYS A 276 -0.54 0.38 -19.38
N PHE A 277 0.31 1.35 -19.04
CA PHE A 277 -0.12 2.70 -18.72
C PHE A 277 0.51 3.72 -19.68
N ARG A 278 -0.16 4.84 -19.77
CA ARG A 278 0.30 5.98 -20.53
C ARG A 278 0.01 7.25 -19.77
N LYS A 279 0.98 8.16 -19.72
CA LYS A 279 0.85 9.44 -19.04
C LYS A 279 0.42 10.53 -20.01
N VAL A 280 -0.61 11.27 -19.64
CA VAL A 280 -1.04 12.52 -20.31
C VAL A 280 -1.47 13.49 -19.21
N ASP A 281 -0.91 14.68 -19.17
CA ASP A 281 -1.23 15.75 -18.21
C ASP A 281 -1.29 15.28 -16.75
N ASN A 282 -0.26 14.57 -16.26
CA ASN A 282 -0.18 13.98 -14.93
C ASN A 282 -1.23 12.90 -14.62
N LYS A 283 -1.97 12.44 -15.63
CA LYS A 283 -2.85 11.28 -15.54
C LYS A 283 -2.23 10.10 -16.25
N VAL A 284 -2.45 8.92 -15.74
CA VAL A 284 -1.98 7.67 -16.33
C VAL A 284 -3.18 6.92 -16.87
N TYR A 285 -3.16 6.63 -18.14
CA TYR A 285 -4.23 5.92 -18.83
C TYR A 285 -3.80 4.49 -19.14
N THR A 286 -4.72 3.54 -19.04
CA THR A 286 -4.43 2.21 -19.55
C THR A 286 -4.39 2.26 -21.09
N ASP A 287 -3.40 1.61 -21.66
CA ASP A 287 -3.42 1.29 -23.07
C ASP A 287 -4.03 -0.10 -23.33
N ARG A 288 -4.50 -0.77 -22.29
CA ARG A 288 -5.11 -2.11 -22.27
C ARG A 288 -4.22 -3.19 -22.87
N GLY A 289 -2.92 -3.10 -22.57
CA GLY A 289 -1.94 -4.06 -23.01
C GLY A 289 -1.54 -3.93 -24.46
N ALA A 290 -1.90 -2.84 -25.11
CA ALA A 290 -1.34 -2.52 -26.42
C ALA A 290 0.17 -2.31 -26.30
N LYS A 291 0.91 -2.88 -27.23
CA LYS A 291 2.36 -2.80 -27.20
C LYS A 291 2.90 -1.43 -27.57
N ILE A 292 2.14 -0.64 -28.30
CA ILE A 292 2.54 0.67 -28.80
C ILE A 292 1.37 1.64 -28.71
N PRO A 293 1.26 2.38 -27.61
CA PRO A 293 0.27 3.45 -27.51
C PRO A 293 0.68 4.59 -28.44
N LEU A 294 -0.21 5.03 -29.29
CA LEU A 294 -0.04 6.30 -29.98
C LEU A 294 -0.58 7.39 -29.09
N LEU A 295 0.26 8.38 -28.74
CA LEU A 295 -0.21 9.55 -28.05
C LEU A 295 -1.16 10.31 -28.97
N PRO A 296 -2.41 10.46 -28.60
CA PRO A 296 -3.32 11.27 -29.36
C PRO A 296 -2.98 12.74 -29.15
N GLU A 297 -3.13 13.52 -30.17
CA GLU A 297 -3.20 14.99 -30.07
C GLU A 297 -4.41 15.41 -29.20
N ASP A 298 -5.40 14.53 -29.11
CA ASP A 298 -6.63 14.67 -28.34
C ASP A 298 -6.75 13.49 -27.39
N GLU A 299 -6.83 13.76 -26.08
CA GLU A 299 -6.96 12.76 -25.00
C GLU A 299 -8.14 11.79 -25.18
N SER A 300 -9.13 12.14 -25.99
CA SER A 300 -10.29 11.30 -26.29
C SER A 300 -10.01 10.17 -27.27
N LYS A 301 -8.84 10.18 -27.93
CA LYS A 301 -8.52 9.25 -29.01
C LYS A 301 -7.24 8.51 -28.73
N PHE A 302 -7.36 7.25 -28.38
CA PHE A 302 -6.23 6.37 -28.22
C PHE A 302 -6.18 5.35 -29.34
N VAL A 303 -5.07 5.30 -30.04
CA VAL A 303 -4.79 4.26 -31.02
C VAL A 303 -3.84 3.27 -30.34
N THR A 304 -4.26 2.06 -30.22
CA THR A 304 -3.44 0.96 -29.71
C THR A 304 -2.97 0.10 -30.87
N PHE A 305 -2.01 -0.77 -30.59
CA PHE A 305 -1.54 -1.75 -31.57
C PHE A 305 -2.67 -2.66 -32.11
N HIS A 306 -3.73 -2.81 -31.34
CA HIS A 306 -4.89 -3.66 -31.66
C HIS A 306 -6.09 -2.87 -32.21
N GLY A 307 -5.92 -1.62 -32.54
CA GLY A 307 -6.97 -0.81 -33.10
C GLY A 307 -7.27 0.48 -32.35
N LEU A 308 -8.28 1.18 -32.82
CA LEU A 308 -8.72 2.41 -32.23
C LEU A 308 -9.40 2.12 -30.88
N PHE A 309 -8.84 2.70 -29.83
CA PHE A 309 -9.31 2.50 -28.50
C PHE A 309 -9.75 3.83 -27.90
N ARG A 310 -10.99 3.91 -27.51
CA ARG A 310 -11.50 5.06 -26.75
C ARG A 310 -11.67 4.61 -25.31
N SER A 311 -10.84 5.11 -24.43
CA SER A 311 -10.99 4.89 -23.00
C SER A 311 -11.16 6.21 -22.29
N LYS A 312 -12.18 6.26 -21.44
CA LYS A 312 -12.29 7.30 -20.42
C LYS A 312 -11.71 6.83 -19.08
N GLU A 313 -11.11 5.64 -19.09
CA GLU A 313 -10.51 5.07 -17.88
C GLU A 313 -9.13 5.63 -17.70
N TYR A 314 -8.88 6.20 -16.55
CA TYR A 314 -7.62 6.82 -16.23
C TYR A 314 -7.22 6.59 -14.78
N PHE A 315 -5.92 6.56 -14.59
CA PHE A 315 -5.31 6.58 -13.28
C PHE A 315 -4.79 7.98 -13.01
N THR A 316 -4.96 8.42 -11.78
CA THR A 316 -4.30 9.63 -11.27
C THR A 316 -3.48 9.28 -10.07
N CYS A 317 -2.34 9.96 -9.91
CA CYS A 317 -1.48 9.86 -8.74
C CYS A 317 -1.39 11.24 -8.13
N ASP A 318 -1.73 11.36 -6.85
CA ASP A 318 -1.60 12.62 -6.13
C ASP A 318 -0.17 12.84 -5.60
N GLU A 319 0.07 13.97 -4.97
CA GLU A 319 1.37 14.33 -4.39
C GLU A 319 1.81 13.39 -3.25
N ASN A 320 0.87 12.61 -2.70
CA ASN A 320 1.12 11.60 -1.67
C ASN A 320 1.38 10.21 -2.25
N HIS A 321 1.57 10.10 -3.58
CA HIS A 321 1.67 8.84 -4.30
C HIS A 321 0.46 7.91 -4.08
N THR A 322 -0.70 8.51 -3.82
CA THR A 322 -1.96 7.77 -3.74
C THR A 322 -2.53 7.65 -5.14
N TRP A 323 -2.85 6.43 -5.53
CA TRP A 323 -3.40 6.15 -6.84
C TRP A 323 -4.92 6.07 -6.81
N TYR A 324 -5.53 6.59 -7.86
CA TYR A 324 -6.97 6.59 -8.08
C TYR A 324 -7.25 6.02 -9.48
N TYR A 325 -8.30 5.23 -9.57
CA TYR A 325 -8.84 4.74 -10.82
C TYR A 325 -10.24 5.34 -11.03
N ASN A 326 -10.42 6.13 -12.05
CA ASN A 326 -11.66 6.87 -12.32
C ASN A 326 -12.17 7.64 -11.08
N GLY A 327 -11.28 8.26 -10.33
CA GLY A 327 -11.59 9.02 -9.13
C GLY A 327 -11.80 8.18 -7.84
N ARG A 328 -11.77 6.85 -7.93
CA ARG A 328 -11.80 5.97 -6.75
C ARG A 328 -10.38 5.66 -6.30
N GLN A 329 -10.07 5.89 -5.04
CA GLN A 329 -8.80 5.48 -4.46
C GLN A 329 -8.58 3.97 -4.57
N ILE A 330 -7.37 3.58 -4.97
CA ILE A 330 -6.94 2.19 -5.08
C ILE A 330 -5.98 1.90 -3.93
N ARG A 331 -6.05 0.70 -3.37
CA ARG A 331 -5.08 0.22 -2.37
C ARG A 331 -3.83 -0.30 -3.07
N MET A 332 -2.68 -0.17 -2.40
CA MET A 332 -1.44 -0.75 -2.90
C MET A 332 -1.60 -2.25 -3.15
N GLY A 333 -1.16 -2.72 -4.32
CA GLY A 333 -1.34 -4.10 -4.75
C GLY A 333 -2.76 -4.46 -5.22
N GLU A 334 -3.74 -3.56 -5.10
CA GLU A 334 -5.07 -3.76 -5.68
C GLU A 334 -4.99 -3.58 -7.19
N ILE A 335 -5.30 -4.64 -7.92
CA ILE A 335 -5.44 -4.54 -9.38
C ILE A 335 -6.86 -4.03 -9.64
N PRO A 336 -7.05 -2.88 -10.31
CA PRO A 336 -8.37 -2.40 -10.65
C PRO A 336 -9.14 -3.44 -11.45
N PRO A 337 -10.44 -3.58 -11.23
CA PRO A 337 -11.23 -4.53 -12.00
C PRO A 337 -11.16 -4.17 -13.49
N LEU A 338 -10.98 -5.19 -14.31
CA LEU A 338 -11.07 -5.01 -15.76
C LEU A 338 -12.44 -4.43 -16.12
N PRO A 339 -12.50 -3.51 -17.08
CA PRO A 339 -13.78 -3.06 -17.64
C PRO A 339 -14.67 -4.24 -18.04
N ALA A 340 -15.97 -4.05 -17.99
CA ALA A 340 -16.92 -5.11 -18.37
C ALA A 340 -16.64 -5.69 -19.77
N SER A 341 -16.18 -4.84 -20.72
CA SER A 341 -15.79 -5.26 -22.08
C SER A 341 -14.49 -6.06 -22.13
N MET A 342 -13.75 -6.14 -21.04
CA MET A 342 -12.48 -6.87 -20.91
C MET A 342 -12.53 -7.98 -19.87
N GLN A 343 -13.65 -8.17 -19.21
CA GLN A 343 -13.82 -9.31 -18.31
C GLN A 343 -13.95 -10.60 -19.13
N PRO A 344 -13.54 -11.75 -18.59
CA PRO A 344 -13.73 -13.02 -19.26
C PRO A 344 -15.21 -13.25 -19.50
N GLU A 345 -15.56 -13.56 -20.75
CA GLU A 345 -16.91 -14.01 -21.07
C GLU A 345 -17.09 -15.45 -20.54
N ALA A 346 -18.26 -15.74 -20.01
CA ALA A 346 -18.59 -17.10 -19.64
C ALA A 346 -18.54 -18.04 -20.87
N PRO A 347 -18.10 -19.28 -20.69
CA PRO A 347 -18.17 -20.29 -21.77
C PRO A 347 -19.58 -20.43 -22.27
N GLU A 348 -19.75 -20.83 -23.54
CA GLU A 348 -21.02 -21.19 -24.06
C GLU A 348 -21.47 -22.51 -23.41
N LEU A 349 -22.71 -22.54 -22.90
CA LEU A 349 -23.25 -23.70 -22.21
C LEU A 349 -23.15 -24.97 -23.06
N GLY A 350 -22.52 -25.99 -22.52
CA GLY A 350 -22.30 -27.27 -23.19
C GLY A 350 -21.21 -27.28 -24.25
N LYS A 351 -20.39 -26.22 -24.32
CA LYS A 351 -19.22 -26.15 -25.22
C LYS A 351 -17.93 -25.96 -24.46
N GLU A 352 -17.97 -26.08 -23.15
CA GLU A 352 -16.80 -25.97 -22.29
C GLU A 352 -15.77 -27.03 -22.66
N LEU A 353 -14.55 -26.61 -22.96
CA LEU A 353 -13.43 -27.50 -23.21
C LEU A 353 -12.44 -27.43 -22.05
N TYR A 354 -12.49 -28.40 -21.18
CA TYR A 354 -11.52 -28.57 -20.10
C TYR A 354 -10.21 -29.05 -20.69
N VAL A 355 -9.22 -28.16 -20.75
CA VAL A 355 -7.94 -28.43 -21.41
C VAL A 355 -7.15 -29.47 -20.65
N THR A 356 -6.69 -30.49 -21.37
CA THR A 356 -5.85 -31.55 -20.83
C THR A 356 -4.57 -31.71 -21.66
N PHE A 357 -3.50 -32.09 -20.97
CA PHE A 357 -2.25 -32.50 -21.59
C PHE A 357 -1.75 -33.80 -20.95
N ASP A 358 -1.35 -34.75 -21.80
CA ASP A 358 -0.55 -35.90 -21.44
C ASP A 358 0.79 -35.81 -22.17
N ILE A 359 1.89 -35.84 -21.42
CA ILE A 359 3.23 -35.62 -21.97
C ILE A 359 4.06 -36.88 -21.79
N GLN A 360 4.47 -37.44 -22.91
CA GLN A 360 5.34 -38.63 -22.92
C GLN A 360 6.68 -38.30 -23.53
N LYS A 361 7.75 -38.47 -22.73
CA LYS A 361 9.12 -38.24 -23.16
C LYS A 361 9.76 -39.57 -23.53
N TYR A 362 10.34 -39.63 -24.73
CA TYR A 362 11.17 -40.71 -25.25
C TYR A 362 12.61 -40.20 -25.41
N ASP A 363 13.53 -41.10 -25.74
CA ASP A 363 14.94 -40.75 -25.85
C ASP A 363 15.21 -39.58 -26.82
N ASP A 364 14.50 -39.49 -27.91
CA ASP A 364 14.72 -38.47 -28.96
C ASP A 364 13.50 -37.64 -29.29
N SER A 365 12.38 -37.86 -28.61
CA SER A 365 11.15 -37.11 -28.87
C SER A 365 10.31 -36.88 -27.62
N ILE A 366 9.45 -35.84 -27.68
CA ILE A 366 8.40 -35.62 -26.71
C ILE A 366 7.08 -35.57 -27.47
N ILE A 367 6.16 -36.41 -27.06
CA ILE A 367 4.78 -36.40 -27.57
C ILE A 367 3.89 -35.69 -26.56
N ILE A 368 3.18 -34.68 -27.05
CA ILE A 368 2.19 -33.91 -26.29
C ILE A 368 0.81 -34.32 -26.82
N THR A 369 0.07 -35.07 -26.04
CA THR A 369 -1.34 -35.41 -26.34
C THR A 369 -2.25 -34.38 -25.65
N THR A 370 -3.27 -33.92 -26.35
CA THR A 370 -4.19 -32.90 -25.85
C THR A 370 -5.58 -33.08 -26.46
N ASN A 371 -6.58 -32.56 -25.78
CA ASN A 371 -7.96 -32.50 -26.30
C ASN A 371 -8.29 -31.19 -27.03
N LEU A 372 -7.26 -30.35 -27.30
CA LEU A 372 -7.46 -29.18 -28.13
C LEU A 372 -7.82 -29.59 -29.57
N PRO A 373 -8.63 -28.78 -30.27
CA PRO A 373 -9.04 -29.10 -31.63
C PRO A 373 -7.86 -29.13 -32.59
N ASP A 374 -7.98 -29.95 -33.64
CA ASP A 374 -7.02 -29.92 -34.74
C ASP A 374 -6.89 -28.53 -35.35
N ASN A 375 -5.73 -28.20 -35.85
CA ASN A 375 -5.34 -26.89 -36.31
C ASN A 375 -5.18 -25.83 -35.20
N TYR A 376 -5.34 -26.19 -33.92
CA TYR A 376 -4.91 -25.32 -32.83
C TYR A 376 -3.38 -25.19 -32.82
N ILE A 377 -2.83 -23.98 -32.70
CA ILE A 377 -1.40 -23.75 -32.70
C ILE A 377 -0.90 -23.54 -31.28
N LEU A 378 -0.06 -24.44 -30.84
CA LEU A 378 0.69 -24.31 -29.59
C LEU A 378 2.03 -23.61 -29.83
N LEU A 379 2.44 -22.81 -28.86
CA LEU A 379 3.77 -22.26 -28.75
C LEU A 379 4.53 -23.12 -27.73
N VAL A 380 5.44 -23.95 -28.19
CA VAL A 380 6.20 -24.84 -27.28
C VAL A 380 7.63 -24.37 -27.18
N LYS A 381 8.09 -24.12 -25.95
CA LYS A 381 9.44 -23.68 -25.64
C LYS A 381 10.10 -24.70 -24.73
N SER A 382 11.25 -25.23 -25.12
CA SER A 382 12.08 -26.08 -24.25
C SER A 382 13.05 -25.22 -23.43
N ASN A 383 13.58 -25.79 -22.34
CA ASN A 383 14.66 -25.18 -21.55
C ASN A 383 15.95 -24.91 -22.35
N LEU A 384 16.12 -25.57 -23.49
CA LEU A 384 17.28 -25.40 -24.38
C LEU A 384 17.07 -24.31 -25.44
N SER A 385 15.83 -23.90 -25.69
CA SER A 385 15.50 -22.94 -26.74
C SER A 385 15.32 -21.53 -26.19
N LYS A 386 15.84 -20.53 -26.91
CA LYS A 386 15.54 -19.10 -26.63
C LYS A 386 14.13 -18.71 -27.10
N ASN A 387 13.64 -19.34 -28.14
CA ASN A 387 12.37 -19.03 -28.78
C ASN A 387 11.35 -20.17 -28.62
N SER A 388 10.08 -19.85 -28.78
CA SER A 388 9.02 -20.86 -28.85
C SER A 388 8.80 -21.35 -30.27
N ASP A 389 8.68 -22.64 -30.45
CA ASP A 389 8.33 -23.27 -31.71
C ASP A 389 6.81 -23.31 -31.87
N ARG A 390 6.33 -23.00 -33.08
CA ARG A 390 4.91 -23.12 -33.42
C ARG A 390 4.61 -24.56 -33.84
N LYS A 391 3.74 -25.21 -33.13
CA LYS A 391 3.33 -26.59 -33.36
C LYS A 391 1.80 -26.67 -33.56
N THR A 392 1.38 -27.25 -34.63
CA THR A 392 -0.04 -27.44 -34.93
C THR A 392 -0.52 -28.74 -34.34
N VAL A 393 -1.66 -28.74 -33.62
CA VAL A 393 -2.30 -29.94 -33.13
C VAL A 393 -2.90 -30.68 -34.31
N THR A 394 -2.56 -31.95 -34.43
CA THR A 394 -3.08 -32.85 -35.48
C THR A 394 -3.42 -34.20 -34.85
N ASN A 395 -4.64 -34.67 -35.03
CA ASN A 395 -5.16 -35.87 -34.39
C ASN A 395 -4.93 -35.88 -32.87
N GLY A 396 -5.16 -34.72 -32.23
CA GLY A 396 -5.05 -34.54 -30.78
C GLY A 396 -3.61 -34.61 -30.26
N SER A 397 -2.58 -34.46 -31.10
CA SER A 397 -1.17 -34.55 -30.65
C SER A 397 -0.24 -33.58 -31.33
N VAL A 398 0.88 -33.35 -30.69
CA VAL A 398 2.04 -32.57 -31.20
C VAL A 398 3.31 -33.33 -30.83
N MET A 399 4.28 -33.36 -31.74
CA MET A 399 5.57 -34.00 -31.50
C MET A 399 6.73 -32.98 -31.56
N LEU A 400 7.63 -33.10 -30.58
CA LEU A 400 8.93 -32.43 -30.59
C LEU A 400 10.00 -33.45 -30.87
N GLU A 401 10.81 -33.21 -31.88
CA GLU A 401 11.97 -34.05 -32.24
C GLU A 401 13.24 -33.49 -31.59
N ASN A 402 14.32 -34.29 -31.54
CA ASN A 402 15.59 -33.93 -30.94
C ASN A 402 15.50 -33.55 -29.46
N ALA A 403 14.74 -34.32 -28.71
CA ALA A 403 14.35 -33.99 -27.33
C ALA A 403 15.30 -34.55 -26.24
N GLN A 404 16.49 -35.12 -26.61
CA GLN A 404 17.36 -35.88 -25.74
C GLN A 404 17.75 -35.17 -24.42
N ASN A 405 18.02 -33.88 -24.47
CA ASN A 405 18.51 -33.10 -23.31
C ASN A 405 17.45 -32.11 -22.78
N ILE A 406 16.19 -32.21 -23.20
CA ILE A 406 15.15 -31.36 -22.72
C ILE A 406 14.71 -31.80 -21.31
N SER A 407 14.83 -30.95 -20.33
CA SER A 407 14.38 -31.18 -18.94
C SER A 407 13.05 -30.52 -18.60
N SER A 408 12.62 -29.55 -19.39
CA SER A 408 11.33 -28.92 -19.22
C SER A 408 10.81 -28.30 -20.51
N ILE A 409 9.50 -28.22 -20.64
CA ILE A 409 8.82 -27.48 -21.69
C ILE A 409 7.76 -26.53 -21.12
N THR A 410 7.60 -25.40 -21.78
CA THR A 410 6.50 -24.47 -21.55
C THR A 410 5.60 -24.48 -22.78
N ILE A 411 4.29 -24.63 -22.58
CA ILE A 411 3.27 -24.64 -23.62
C ILE A 411 2.42 -23.39 -23.48
N GLY A 412 2.31 -22.64 -24.55
CA GLY A 412 1.44 -21.46 -24.66
C GLY A 412 0.54 -21.50 -25.88
N SER A 413 -0.34 -20.53 -26.02
CA SER A 413 -1.20 -20.34 -27.18
C SER A 413 -0.58 -19.41 -28.20
N ALA A 414 -0.75 -19.73 -29.48
CA ALA A 414 -0.62 -18.73 -30.55
C ALA A 414 -1.99 -18.07 -30.81
N PHE A 415 -1.99 -16.97 -31.57
CA PHE A 415 -3.23 -16.39 -32.06
C PHE A 415 -4.01 -17.42 -32.89
N ILE A 416 -5.27 -17.60 -32.55
CA ILE A 416 -6.16 -18.50 -33.27
C ILE A 416 -6.54 -17.84 -34.58
N THR A 417 -6.03 -18.35 -35.69
CA THR A 417 -6.33 -17.87 -37.05
C THR A 417 -7.35 -18.75 -37.78
N ASP A 418 -7.37 -20.02 -37.46
CA ASP A 418 -8.28 -21.01 -38.08
C ASP A 418 -9.73 -20.73 -37.70
N SER A 419 -10.61 -20.72 -38.71
CA SER A 419 -12.03 -20.41 -38.54
C SER A 419 -12.81 -21.51 -37.85
N SER A 420 -12.42 -22.79 -38.04
CA SER A 420 -13.06 -23.94 -37.40
C SER A 420 -12.73 -23.97 -35.91
N VAL A 421 -11.48 -23.70 -35.56
CA VAL A 421 -11.02 -23.57 -34.18
C VAL A 421 -11.73 -22.39 -33.46
N LYS A 422 -11.82 -21.22 -34.15
CA LYS A 422 -12.58 -20.07 -33.60
C LYS A 422 -14.04 -20.41 -33.32
N LYS A 423 -14.69 -21.11 -34.23
CA LYS A 423 -16.09 -21.50 -34.09
C LYS A 423 -16.29 -22.46 -32.92
N GLN A 424 -15.35 -23.37 -32.69
CA GLN A 424 -15.40 -24.35 -31.60
C GLN A 424 -15.10 -23.73 -30.24
N LEU A 425 -14.09 -22.86 -30.18
CA LEU A 425 -13.63 -22.26 -28.91
C LEU A 425 -14.38 -20.98 -28.52
N GLY A 426 -15.18 -20.42 -29.40
CA GLY A 426 -15.92 -19.19 -29.17
C GLY A 426 -15.04 -17.91 -29.26
N THR A 427 -15.68 -16.76 -29.09
CA THR A 427 -15.02 -15.47 -29.08
C THR A 427 -13.96 -15.45 -27.98
N LYS A 428 -12.74 -14.97 -28.31
CA LYS A 428 -11.62 -14.94 -27.36
C LYS A 428 -11.35 -16.30 -26.67
N ALA A 429 -11.62 -17.39 -27.37
CA ALA A 429 -11.47 -18.74 -26.85
C ALA A 429 -12.18 -18.97 -25.49
N ARG A 430 -13.33 -18.32 -25.27
CA ARG A 430 -14.07 -18.34 -23.99
C ARG A 430 -14.46 -19.73 -23.53
N ASN A 431 -14.54 -20.70 -24.46
CA ASN A 431 -14.90 -22.10 -24.14
C ASN A 431 -13.72 -22.91 -23.58
N LEU A 432 -12.46 -22.40 -23.64
CA LEU A 432 -11.32 -23.01 -22.95
C LEU A 432 -11.42 -22.77 -21.47
N ILE A 433 -11.37 -23.83 -20.67
CA ILE A 433 -11.38 -23.78 -19.21
C ILE A 433 -10.34 -24.77 -18.62
N GLY A 434 -10.03 -24.66 -17.35
CA GLY A 434 -9.16 -25.57 -16.62
C GLY A 434 -7.89 -24.94 -16.09
N GLU A 435 -7.09 -25.74 -15.40
CA GLU A 435 -5.87 -25.29 -14.71
C GLU A 435 -4.79 -24.69 -15.64
N TYR A 436 -4.75 -25.13 -16.88
CA TYR A 436 -3.81 -24.66 -17.90
C TYR A 436 -4.31 -23.43 -18.65
N VAL A 437 -5.45 -22.87 -18.28
CA VAL A 437 -6.06 -21.75 -18.98
C VAL A 437 -5.92 -20.48 -18.14
N LYS A 438 -5.31 -19.45 -18.73
CA LYS A 438 -5.23 -18.10 -18.15
C LYS A 438 -5.92 -17.13 -19.07
N TYR A 439 -6.69 -16.23 -18.47
CA TYR A 439 -7.35 -15.18 -19.22
C TYR A 439 -6.40 -14.01 -19.49
N ASP A 440 -6.32 -13.64 -20.76
CA ASP A 440 -5.68 -12.39 -21.22
C ASP A 440 -6.77 -11.44 -21.72
N PRO A 441 -6.80 -10.18 -21.27
CA PRO A 441 -7.85 -9.22 -21.64
C PRO A 441 -7.96 -8.95 -23.16
N ILE A 442 -6.85 -9.13 -23.87
CA ILE A 442 -6.75 -8.86 -25.32
C ILE A 442 -7.00 -10.14 -26.13
N CYS A 443 -6.25 -11.18 -25.79
CA CYS A 443 -6.23 -12.42 -26.55
C CYS A 443 -7.33 -13.42 -26.11
N GLY A 444 -7.97 -13.15 -24.96
CA GLY A 444 -8.94 -14.09 -24.36
C GLY A 444 -8.26 -15.21 -23.58
N ASN A 445 -8.92 -16.36 -23.50
CA ASN A 445 -8.38 -17.51 -22.80
C ASN A 445 -7.17 -18.09 -23.55
N GLN A 446 -6.06 -18.21 -22.86
CA GLN A 446 -4.77 -18.66 -23.40
C GLN A 446 -4.27 -19.88 -22.62
N ILE A 447 -3.60 -20.77 -23.32
CA ILE A 447 -2.92 -21.91 -22.70
C ILE A 447 -1.62 -21.40 -22.04
N HIS A 448 -1.39 -21.86 -20.82
CA HIS A 448 -0.14 -21.68 -20.10
C HIS A 448 0.13 -22.89 -19.22
N ALA A 449 1.00 -23.77 -19.68
CA ALA A 449 1.37 -24.99 -18.96
C ALA A 449 2.90 -25.15 -18.91
N VAL A 450 3.42 -25.72 -17.84
CA VAL A 450 4.85 -26.02 -17.66
C VAL A 450 4.97 -27.47 -17.20
N PHE A 451 5.81 -28.22 -17.89
CA PHE A 451 6.10 -29.62 -17.56
C PHE A 451 7.60 -29.81 -17.38
N ASN A 452 7.98 -30.54 -16.33
CA ASN A 452 9.35 -30.91 -16.00
C ASN A 452 9.52 -32.43 -16.14
N PHE A 453 10.70 -32.88 -16.60
CA PHE A 453 11.01 -34.28 -16.91
C PHE A 453 12.15 -34.83 -16.07
#